data_e7b5c331969a24e947c2556ba47edfd0
#
_entry.id   e7b5c331969a24e947c2556ba47edfd0
#
_cell.length_a   1.000
_cell.length_b   1.000
_cell.length_c   1.000
_cell.angle_alpha   90.00
_cell.angle_beta   90.00
_cell.angle_gamma   90.00
#
_symmetry.space_group_name_H-M   'P 1'
#
loop_
_entity.id
_entity.type
_entity.pdbx_description
1 polymer ?
#
loop_
_entity_poly.entity_id
_entity_poly.type
_entity_poly.pdbx_seq_one_letter_code
_entity_poly.pdbx_strand_id
1 'polypeptide(L)'
;MNGKEKFFKGLIERKTLIIMIIIMVFVAGIFSYFQMPKQRFPKVVLPVATVTVIYPGATAEDMEQLVSEKVEHVCMELDGFDKCETTAGDSYSVTSVNLSMDLSQDEVDDQFDDLRNKLDALKSDLPSGVTSITVNDDVMDTAGLILAVSGDNI
;
A
#
# COMPACT_ATOMS: atom_id res chain seq x y z
N MET A 1 -21.04 -23.31 54.40
CA MET A 1 -19.91 -22.39 54.16
C MET A 1 -19.27 -22.81 52.84
N ASN A 2 -19.51 -22.05 51.80
CA ASN A 2 -19.09 -22.38 50.42
C ASN A 2 -17.57 -22.32 50.28
N GLY A 3 -16.97 -23.26 49.54
CA GLY A 3 -15.50 -23.33 49.32
C GLY A 3 -14.87 -22.01 48.83
N LYS A 4 -15.67 -21.17 48.18
CA LYS A 4 -15.26 -19.81 47.73
C LYS A 4 -14.99 -18.87 48.91
N GLU A 5 -15.78 -18.91 49.98
CA GLU A 5 -15.55 -18.04 51.15
C GLU A 5 -14.25 -18.41 51.89
N LYS A 6 -13.92 -19.70 51.98
CA LYS A 6 -12.67 -20.17 52.59
C LYS A 6 -11.44 -19.74 51.78
N PHE A 7 -11.57 -19.74 50.45
CA PHE A 7 -10.52 -19.30 49.55
C PHE A 7 -10.24 -17.80 49.68
N PHE A 8 -11.32 -16.97 49.70
CA PHE A 8 -11.17 -15.54 49.86
C PHE A 8 -10.66 -15.15 51.26
N LYS A 9 -11.08 -15.86 52.31
CA LYS A 9 -10.59 -15.57 53.66
C LYS A 9 -9.10 -15.92 53.84
N GLY A 10 -8.64 -17.04 53.30
CA GLY A 10 -7.20 -17.38 53.27
C GLY A 10 -6.33 -16.45 52.42
N LEU A 11 -6.93 -15.85 51.38
CA LEU A 11 -6.26 -14.88 50.55
C LEU A 11 -6.08 -13.54 51.28
N ILE A 12 -7.10 -13.09 52.01
CA ILE A 12 -7.08 -11.80 52.77
C ILE A 12 -6.14 -11.88 53.97
N GLU A 13 -5.99 -13.03 54.62
CA GLU A 13 -5.06 -13.22 55.73
C GLU A 13 -3.59 -13.11 55.35
N ARG A 14 -3.27 -13.32 54.06
CA ARG A 14 -1.86 -13.23 53.55
C ARG A 14 -1.64 -11.95 52.73
N LYS A 15 -1.61 -10.80 53.39
CA LYS A 15 -1.42 -9.49 52.76
C LYS A 15 -0.21 -9.45 51.81
N THR A 16 0.91 -10.09 52.17
CA THR A 16 2.12 -10.16 51.36
C THR A 16 1.88 -10.87 50.02
N LEU A 17 1.06 -11.93 50.00
CA LEU A 17 0.74 -12.69 48.80
C LEU A 17 -0.13 -11.88 47.82
N ILE A 18 -1.07 -11.10 48.34
CA ILE A 18 -1.90 -10.21 47.51
C ILE A 18 -1.04 -9.13 46.88
N ILE A 19 -0.14 -8.50 47.67
CA ILE A 19 0.76 -7.47 47.15
C ILE A 19 1.67 -8.04 46.04
N MET A 20 2.19 -9.26 46.21
CA MET A 20 2.99 -9.93 45.22
C MET A 20 2.24 -10.19 43.90
N ILE A 21 0.98 -10.62 43.98
CA ILE A 21 0.13 -10.83 42.79
C ILE A 21 -0.14 -9.50 42.09
N ILE A 22 -0.44 -8.43 42.83
CA ILE A 22 -0.69 -7.11 42.23
C ILE A 22 0.55 -6.61 41.50
N ILE A 23 1.73 -6.72 42.10
CA ILE A 23 3.00 -6.33 41.45
C ILE A 23 3.24 -7.17 40.20
N MET A 24 3.00 -8.49 40.27
CA MET A 24 3.17 -9.38 39.09
C MET A 24 2.25 -9.00 37.94
N VAL A 25 0.99 -8.71 38.22
CA VAL A 25 0.02 -8.26 37.19
C VAL A 25 0.41 -6.91 36.62
N PHE A 26 0.89 -6.00 37.47
CA PHE A 26 1.33 -4.68 37.03
C PHE A 26 2.55 -4.76 36.09
N VAL A 27 3.56 -5.56 36.46
CA VAL A 27 4.75 -5.81 35.64
C VAL A 27 4.37 -6.50 34.33
N ALA A 28 3.50 -7.50 34.36
CA ALA A 28 3.00 -8.17 33.15
C ALA A 28 2.24 -7.21 32.22
N GLY A 29 1.44 -6.29 32.79
CA GLY A 29 0.72 -5.27 32.04
C GLY A 29 1.68 -4.28 31.32
N ILE A 30 2.71 -3.82 32.03
CA ILE A 30 3.73 -2.96 31.43
C ILE A 30 4.48 -3.68 30.32
N PHE A 31 4.88 -4.93 30.54
CA PHE A 31 5.59 -5.72 29.55
C PHE A 31 4.73 -5.98 28.30
N SER A 32 3.46 -6.30 28.48
CA SER A 32 2.48 -6.46 27.39
C SER A 32 2.30 -5.16 26.59
N TYR A 33 2.29 -4.01 27.25
CA TYR A 33 2.19 -2.71 26.58
C TYR A 33 3.37 -2.40 25.65
N PHE A 34 4.59 -2.80 26.05
CA PHE A 34 5.78 -2.61 25.22
C PHE A 34 5.87 -3.58 24.04
N GLN A 35 5.24 -4.75 24.14
CA GLN A 35 5.17 -5.73 23.05
C GLN A 35 4.04 -5.47 22.07
N MET A 36 3.12 -4.57 22.37
CA MET A 36 2.03 -4.23 21.47
C MET A 36 2.58 -3.53 20.22
N PRO A 37 2.43 -4.09 19.02
CA PRO A 37 2.82 -3.42 17.79
C PRO A 37 1.99 -2.14 17.65
N LYS A 38 2.66 -0.99 17.74
CA LYS A 38 2.02 0.32 17.61
C LYS A 38 1.81 0.68 16.15
N GLN A 39 1.12 -0.16 15.39
CA GLN A 39 0.68 0.20 14.06
C GLN A 39 -0.53 1.13 14.20
N ARG A 40 -0.39 2.36 13.71
CA ARG A 40 -1.47 3.37 13.77
C ARG A 40 -2.70 2.97 12.97
N PHE A 41 -2.49 2.19 11.90
CA PHE A 41 -3.54 1.58 11.09
C PHE A 41 -3.06 0.20 10.61
N PRO A 42 -3.95 -0.81 10.50
CA PRO A 42 -3.62 -1.95 9.67
C PRO A 42 -3.31 -1.39 8.27
N LYS A 43 -2.14 -1.69 7.71
CA LYS A 43 -1.89 -1.42 6.30
C LYS A 43 -2.92 -2.23 5.51
N VAL A 44 -3.99 -1.57 5.10
CA VAL A 44 -4.88 -2.13 4.08
C VAL A 44 -4.07 -2.03 2.81
N VAL A 45 -3.52 -3.13 2.37
CA VAL A 45 -2.86 -3.19 1.07
C VAL A 45 -3.97 -3.02 0.05
N LEU A 46 -3.97 -1.88 -0.61
CA LEU A 46 -4.71 -1.74 -1.85
C LEU A 46 -3.77 -2.24 -2.95
N PRO A 47 -4.04 -3.40 -3.54
CA PRO A 47 -3.18 -3.98 -4.56
C PRO A 47 -3.41 -3.24 -5.90
N VAL A 48 -3.14 -1.93 -5.90
CA VAL A 48 -3.35 -1.02 -7.02
C VAL A 48 -2.08 -0.24 -7.28
N ALA A 49 -1.59 -0.28 -8.52
CA ALA A 49 -0.53 0.59 -9.00
C ALA A 49 -1.01 1.44 -10.17
N THR A 50 -0.44 2.64 -10.29
CA THR A 50 -0.71 3.55 -11.39
C THR A 50 0.57 3.76 -12.21
N VAL A 51 0.50 3.43 -13.49
CA VAL A 51 1.58 3.65 -14.46
C VAL A 51 1.25 4.89 -15.27
N THR A 52 2.10 5.89 -15.20
CA THR A 52 1.96 7.12 -16.00
C THR A 52 3.08 7.19 -17.03
N VAL A 53 2.70 7.35 -18.29
CA VAL A 53 3.64 7.52 -19.40
C VAL A 53 3.42 8.88 -20.05
N ILE A 54 4.52 9.59 -20.33
CA ILE A 54 4.50 10.90 -20.99
C ILE A 54 5.23 10.81 -22.32
N TYR A 55 4.50 11.13 -23.38
CA TYR A 55 5.00 11.22 -24.75
C TYR A 55 4.60 12.56 -25.38
N PRO A 56 5.39 13.62 -25.22
CA PRO A 56 5.06 14.95 -25.71
C PRO A 56 4.83 14.99 -27.21
N GLY A 57 3.71 15.56 -27.64
CA GLY A 57 3.36 15.72 -29.04
C GLY A 57 2.62 14.53 -29.68
N ALA A 58 2.41 13.45 -28.95
CA ALA A 58 1.56 12.35 -29.41
C ALA A 58 0.08 12.73 -29.25
N THR A 59 -0.74 12.28 -30.19
CA THR A 59 -2.22 12.34 -30.06
C THR A 59 -2.71 11.23 -29.12
N ALA A 60 -3.94 11.35 -28.65
CA ALA A 60 -4.56 10.31 -27.82
C ALA A 60 -4.58 8.93 -28.53
N GLU A 61 -4.81 8.92 -29.86
CA GLU A 61 -4.80 7.70 -30.68
C GLU A 61 -3.38 7.10 -30.79
N ASP A 62 -2.35 7.93 -30.99
CA ASP A 62 -0.96 7.46 -30.99
C ASP A 62 -0.55 6.92 -29.61
N MET A 63 -1.01 7.57 -28.53
CA MET A 63 -0.76 7.11 -27.15
C MET A 63 -1.37 5.75 -26.91
N GLU A 64 -2.62 5.54 -27.39
CA GLU A 64 -3.31 4.25 -27.22
C GLU A 64 -2.58 3.13 -27.95
N GLN A 65 -2.26 3.32 -29.25
CA GLN A 65 -1.69 2.25 -30.11
C GLN A 65 -0.21 1.99 -29.83
N LEU A 66 0.59 3.03 -29.58
CA LEU A 66 2.03 2.91 -29.48
C LEU A 66 2.54 2.68 -28.07
N VAL A 67 1.74 3.06 -27.07
CA VAL A 67 2.15 3.06 -25.67
C VAL A 67 1.19 2.24 -24.81
N SER A 68 -0.08 2.60 -24.78
CA SER A 68 -1.05 2.04 -23.82
C SER A 68 -1.24 0.54 -24.01
N GLU A 69 -1.44 0.05 -25.26
CA GLU A 69 -1.57 -1.38 -25.55
C GLU A 69 -0.38 -2.19 -25.05
N LYS A 70 0.85 -1.65 -25.19
CA LYS A 70 2.06 -2.35 -24.74
C LYS A 70 2.18 -2.37 -23.21
N VAL A 71 1.82 -1.27 -22.56
CA VAL A 71 1.80 -1.19 -21.09
C VAL A 71 0.75 -2.14 -20.54
N GLU A 72 -0.45 -2.16 -21.10
CA GLU A 72 -1.51 -3.08 -20.71
C GLU A 72 -1.09 -4.54 -20.83
N HIS A 73 -0.39 -4.89 -21.93
CA HIS A 73 0.10 -6.24 -22.14
C HIS A 73 1.07 -6.66 -21.02
N VAL A 74 1.99 -5.77 -20.63
CA VAL A 74 2.91 -6.02 -19.52
C VAL A 74 2.16 -6.18 -18.20
N CYS A 75 1.12 -5.37 -17.98
CA CYS A 75 0.31 -5.46 -16.77
C CYS A 75 -0.47 -6.80 -16.69
N MET A 76 -0.95 -7.30 -17.82
CA MET A 76 -1.65 -8.60 -17.89
C MET A 76 -0.74 -9.81 -17.64
N GLU A 77 0.57 -9.64 -17.72
CA GLU A 77 1.55 -10.71 -17.44
C GLU A 77 1.90 -10.85 -15.96
N LEU A 78 1.33 -10.03 -15.10
CA LEU A 78 1.56 -10.09 -13.66
C LEU A 78 0.78 -11.24 -13.02
N ASP A 79 1.41 -11.91 -12.07
CA ASP A 79 0.71 -12.92 -11.28
C ASP A 79 -0.32 -12.25 -10.36
N GLY A 80 -1.53 -12.80 -10.38
CA GLY A 80 -2.66 -12.21 -9.62
C GLY A 80 -3.27 -10.98 -10.27
N PHE A 81 -3.03 -10.72 -11.57
CA PHE A 81 -3.73 -9.69 -12.32
C PHE A 81 -5.25 -9.86 -12.23
N ASP A 82 -5.96 -8.80 -11.87
CA ASP A 82 -7.43 -8.76 -11.81
C ASP A 82 -7.98 -7.86 -12.90
N LYS A 83 -7.55 -6.59 -12.93
CA LYS A 83 -8.11 -5.58 -13.84
C LYS A 83 -7.08 -4.52 -14.20
N CYS A 84 -7.17 -4.04 -15.44
CA CYS A 84 -6.44 -2.88 -15.92
C CYS A 84 -7.41 -1.85 -16.51
N GLU A 85 -7.21 -0.58 -16.21
CA GLU A 85 -7.96 0.54 -16.77
C GLU A 85 -6.98 1.60 -17.26
N THR A 86 -7.04 1.91 -18.56
CA THR A 86 -6.18 2.91 -19.17
C THR A 86 -6.97 4.11 -19.64
N THR A 87 -6.42 5.28 -19.41
CA THR A 87 -6.90 6.55 -19.95
C THR A 87 -5.78 7.17 -20.76
N ALA A 88 -5.94 7.21 -22.09
CA ALA A 88 -5.05 7.89 -23.01
C ALA A 88 -5.56 9.31 -23.29
N GLY A 89 -4.67 10.27 -23.21
CA GLY A 89 -4.90 11.66 -23.59
C GLY A 89 -3.78 12.16 -24.47
N ASP A 90 -3.90 13.40 -24.94
CA ASP A 90 -2.84 14.03 -25.74
C ASP A 90 -1.57 14.17 -24.89
N SER A 91 -0.48 13.51 -25.34
CA SER A 91 0.84 13.53 -24.73
C SER A 91 0.98 12.73 -23.40
N TYR A 92 -0.04 12.05 -22.91
CA TYR A 92 0.05 11.23 -21.70
C TYR A 92 -0.88 10.00 -21.73
N SER A 93 -0.49 8.98 -21.01
CA SER A 93 -1.34 7.82 -20.70
C SER A 93 -1.21 7.47 -19.23
N VAL A 94 -2.34 7.14 -18.61
CA VAL A 94 -2.42 6.70 -17.22
C VAL A 94 -3.12 5.34 -17.19
N THR A 95 -2.39 4.33 -16.76
CA THR A 95 -2.87 2.95 -16.62
C THR A 95 -2.93 2.58 -15.15
N SER A 96 -4.11 2.26 -14.65
CA SER A 96 -4.34 1.74 -13.31
C SER A 96 -4.41 0.23 -13.35
N VAL A 97 -3.56 -0.45 -12.60
CA VAL A 97 -3.47 -1.91 -12.51
C VAL A 97 -3.95 -2.34 -11.15
N ASN A 98 -4.91 -3.27 -11.13
CA ASN A 98 -5.42 -3.88 -9.92
C ASN A 98 -4.97 -5.34 -9.89
N LEU A 99 -4.39 -5.76 -8.77
CA LEU A 99 -4.11 -7.16 -8.47
C LEU A 99 -5.18 -7.74 -7.56
N SER A 100 -5.23 -9.07 -7.49
CA SER A 100 -6.18 -9.77 -6.63
C SER A 100 -5.98 -9.42 -5.15
N MET A 101 -7.09 -9.23 -4.44
CA MET A 101 -7.08 -8.97 -2.99
C MET A 101 -6.70 -10.19 -2.15
N ASP A 102 -6.54 -11.36 -2.76
CA ASP A 102 -6.14 -12.59 -2.09
C ASP A 102 -4.62 -12.68 -1.87
N LEU A 103 -3.85 -11.77 -2.49
CA LEU A 103 -2.40 -11.71 -2.35
C LEU A 103 -2.01 -11.11 -1.00
N SER A 104 -0.95 -11.65 -0.42
CA SER A 104 -0.31 -11.04 0.75
C SER A 104 0.43 -9.75 0.36
N GLN A 105 0.77 -8.90 1.34
CA GLN A 105 1.49 -7.66 1.08
C GLN A 105 2.84 -7.90 0.39
N ASP A 106 3.59 -8.89 0.87
CA ASP A 106 4.91 -9.22 0.30
C ASP A 106 4.80 -9.66 -1.18
N GLU A 107 3.75 -10.43 -1.51
CA GLU A 107 3.48 -10.82 -2.89
C GLU A 107 3.07 -9.65 -3.78
N VAL A 108 2.28 -8.69 -3.26
CA VAL A 108 1.91 -7.47 -3.99
C VAL A 108 3.13 -6.61 -4.27
N ASP A 109 4.00 -6.42 -3.27
CA ASP A 109 5.24 -5.65 -3.40
C ASP A 109 6.18 -6.30 -4.44
N ASP A 110 6.33 -7.63 -4.42
CA ASP A 110 7.11 -8.40 -5.40
C ASP A 110 6.54 -8.23 -6.83
N GLN A 111 5.21 -8.25 -6.99
CA GLN A 111 4.58 -8.07 -8.31
C GLN A 111 4.76 -6.65 -8.84
N PHE A 112 4.73 -5.63 -7.99
CA PHE A 112 4.98 -4.26 -8.41
C PHE A 112 6.45 -4.00 -8.75
N ASP A 113 7.38 -4.70 -8.10
CA ASP A 113 8.79 -4.68 -8.48
C ASP A 113 9.01 -5.38 -9.83
N ASP A 114 8.33 -6.51 -10.10
CA ASP A 114 8.34 -7.17 -11.41
C ASP A 114 7.75 -6.26 -12.51
N LEU A 115 6.64 -5.57 -12.22
CA LEU A 115 6.06 -4.57 -13.12
C LEU A 115 7.07 -3.47 -13.48
N ARG A 116 7.80 -2.92 -12.50
CA ARG A 116 8.84 -1.91 -12.75
C ARG A 116 9.93 -2.44 -13.66
N ASN A 117 10.41 -3.66 -13.40
CA ASN A 117 11.45 -4.30 -14.21
C ASN A 117 10.99 -4.54 -15.66
N LYS A 118 9.76 -5.02 -15.84
CA LYS A 118 9.17 -5.26 -17.17
C LYS A 118 8.95 -3.95 -17.93
N LEU A 119 8.48 -2.89 -17.26
CA LEU A 119 8.32 -1.58 -17.86
C LEU A 119 9.65 -0.92 -18.23
N ASP A 120 10.70 -1.15 -17.44
CA ASP A 120 12.05 -0.69 -17.79
C ASP A 120 12.60 -1.41 -19.02
N ALA A 121 12.34 -2.70 -19.18
CA ALA A 121 12.68 -3.45 -20.39
C ALA A 121 11.86 -2.95 -21.60
N LEU A 122 10.56 -2.65 -21.39
CA LEU A 122 9.68 -2.14 -22.44
C LEU A 122 10.13 -0.79 -23.01
N LYS A 123 10.90 0.03 -22.26
CA LYS A 123 11.40 1.33 -22.74
C LYS A 123 12.14 1.25 -24.06
N SER A 124 12.81 0.13 -24.33
CA SER A 124 13.54 -0.08 -25.59
C SER A 124 12.60 -0.30 -26.80
N ASP A 125 11.39 -0.75 -26.56
CA ASP A 125 10.39 -1.06 -27.58
C ASP A 125 9.38 0.08 -27.78
N LEU A 126 9.45 1.12 -26.95
CA LEU A 126 8.61 2.30 -27.06
C LEU A 126 9.23 3.33 -28.03
N PRO A 127 8.40 4.23 -28.61
CA PRO A 127 8.90 5.33 -29.43
C PRO A 127 9.92 6.18 -28.69
N SER A 128 10.95 6.64 -29.41
CA SER A 128 12.03 7.47 -28.84
C SER A 128 11.58 8.83 -28.28
N GLY A 129 10.34 9.21 -28.51
CA GLY A 129 9.71 10.43 -27.96
C GLY A 129 9.14 10.26 -26.56
N VAL A 130 9.04 9.03 -26.03
CA VAL A 130 8.60 8.81 -24.64
C VAL A 130 9.62 9.38 -23.68
N THR A 131 9.21 10.35 -22.87
CA THR A 131 10.10 11.09 -21.98
C THR A 131 10.20 10.45 -20.60
N SER A 132 9.09 9.93 -20.07
CA SER A 132 9.07 9.30 -18.74
C SER A 132 8.03 8.21 -18.64
N ILE A 133 8.39 7.18 -17.86
CA ILE A 133 7.48 6.14 -17.36
C ILE A 133 7.63 6.15 -15.85
N THR A 134 6.53 6.37 -15.14
CA THR A 134 6.51 6.44 -13.68
C THR A 134 5.49 5.44 -13.16
N VAL A 135 5.91 4.59 -12.23
CA VAL A 135 5.02 3.66 -11.52
C VAL A 135 4.82 4.19 -10.11
N ASN A 136 3.57 4.40 -9.73
CA ASN A 136 3.18 4.77 -8.38
C ASN A 136 2.28 3.68 -7.80
N ASP A 137 2.77 2.96 -6.82
CA ASP A 137 2.09 1.91 -6.07
C ASP A 137 1.63 2.37 -4.68
N ASP A 138 2.05 3.56 -4.26
CA ASP A 138 1.65 4.14 -2.99
C ASP A 138 0.46 5.11 -3.17
N VAL A 139 -0.71 4.53 -3.46
CA VAL A 139 -1.95 5.31 -3.70
C VAL A 139 -2.45 6.00 -2.42
N MET A 140 -1.92 5.58 -1.25
CA MET A 140 -2.30 6.14 0.05
C MET A 140 -1.43 7.31 0.49
N ASP A 141 -0.25 7.50 -0.08
CA ASP A 141 0.61 8.64 0.22
C ASP A 141 0.23 9.84 -0.67
N THR A 142 -1.03 10.23 -0.57
CA THR A 142 -1.50 11.48 -1.14
C THR A 142 -0.74 12.62 -0.49
N ALA A 143 0.08 13.31 -1.25
CA ALA A 143 0.73 14.54 -0.81
C ALA A 143 -0.31 15.47 -0.16
N GLY A 144 -0.22 15.63 1.16
CA GLY A 144 -1.19 16.38 1.95
C GLY A 144 -1.15 17.89 1.73
N LEU A 145 -0.58 18.36 0.60
CA LEU A 145 -0.48 19.79 0.30
C LEU A 145 -0.83 20.06 -1.17
N ILE A 146 -2.04 20.54 -1.41
CA ILE A 146 -2.44 21.13 -2.68
C ILE A 146 -2.30 22.64 -2.55
N LEU A 147 -1.28 23.23 -3.17
CA LEU A 147 -1.13 24.68 -3.29
C LEU A 147 -1.76 25.14 -4.60
N ALA A 148 -2.92 25.77 -4.52
CA ALA A 148 -3.50 26.52 -5.63
C ALA A 148 -2.88 27.93 -5.64
N VAL A 149 -2.02 28.25 -6.60
CA VAL A 149 -1.50 29.59 -6.82
C VAL A 149 -2.40 30.27 -7.87
N SER A 150 -3.23 31.20 -7.43
CA SER A 150 -3.98 32.10 -8.31
C SER A 150 -3.19 33.39 -8.44
N GLY A 151 -2.73 33.70 -9.65
CA GLY A 151 -2.14 35.01 -9.98
C GLY A 151 -3.18 35.86 -10.70
N ASP A 152 -3.52 37.01 -10.10
CA ASP A 152 -4.23 38.05 -10.84
C ASP A 152 -3.25 38.67 -11.85
N ASN A 153 -3.62 38.59 -13.11
CA ASN A 153 -2.88 39.21 -14.18
C ASN A 153 -3.35 40.68 -14.27
N ILE A 154 -2.48 41.62 -13.94
CA ILE A 154 -2.64 43.04 -14.18
C ILE A 154 -2.21 43.34 -15.61
#